data_3a8b5a35a31fcb3145709e5b5b3b643d
#
_entry.id   3a8b5a35a31fcb3145709e5b5b3b643d
#
_cell.length_a   1.000
_cell.length_b   1.000
_cell.length_c   1.000
_cell.angle_alpha   90.00
_cell.angle_beta   90.00
_cell.angle_gamma   90.00
#
_symmetry.space_group_name_H-M   'P 1'
#
loop_
_entity.id
_entity.type
_entity.pdbx_description
1 polymer ?
#
loop_
_entity_poly.entity_id
_entity_poly.type
_entity_poly.pdbx_seq_one_letter_code
_entity_poly.pdbx_strand_id
1 'polypeptide(L)'
;MRKKRILFCSEATFLNTGYATYTREILNYLHSTGKYELAEMAAYGERDDPRAANIPWKYYGVVPNQQNEPKASQQELDSYNATPSAQFGEWIFEHICLDFMPDVVCDIRDFWMLDFAERSPFRPYFKWAIMPTVDARPQARQWVATYASADACLTYSDWAGGILQDQSGGKIKYLGSAPPSAHPAYKPVEDKRKHKQLMGLDPDCKIIGTVMRNQRRKLYPDLFEAFKKFIDKSEDKNCYLYCHTSYPDLGWDMPELLNEHGIG
;
A
#
# COMPACT_ATOMS: atom_id res chain seq x y z
N MET A 1 -7.45 28.89 17.30
CA MET A 1 -7.50 27.44 17.67
C MET A 1 -6.22 26.77 17.16
N ARG A 2 -5.61 25.86 17.93
CA ARG A 2 -4.48 25.07 17.40
C ARG A 2 -4.95 24.18 16.25
N LYS A 3 -4.10 23.94 15.28
CA LYS A 3 -4.37 22.96 14.21
C LYS A 3 -4.52 21.57 14.81
N LYS A 4 -5.40 20.76 14.24
CA LYS A 4 -5.49 19.33 14.58
C LYS A 4 -4.27 18.61 14.05
N ARG A 5 -3.69 17.74 14.87
CA ARG A 5 -2.53 16.89 14.55
C ARG A 5 -3.00 15.53 14.07
N ILE A 6 -2.60 15.17 12.87
CA ILE A 6 -2.98 13.89 12.26
C ILE A 6 -1.72 13.10 11.95
N LEU A 7 -1.59 11.94 12.57
CA LEU A 7 -0.53 10.96 12.29
C LEU A 7 -1.05 9.92 11.30
N PHE A 8 -0.43 9.82 10.15
CA PHE A 8 -0.70 8.74 9.19
C PHE A 8 0.29 7.60 9.41
N CYS A 9 -0.24 6.39 9.57
CA CYS A 9 0.53 5.17 9.71
C CYS A 9 0.35 4.35 8.42
N SER A 10 1.40 4.27 7.62
CA SER A 10 1.40 3.59 6.32
C SER A 10 2.83 3.22 5.91
N GLU A 11 3.05 2.81 4.68
CA GLU A 11 4.37 2.72 4.10
C GLU A 11 4.93 4.13 3.81
N ALA A 12 6.27 4.27 3.85
CA ALA A 12 6.93 5.56 3.60
C ALA A 12 6.47 6.18 2.27
N THR A 13 6.02 7.43 2.31
CA THR A 13 5.35 8.07 1.17
C THR A 13 6.25 8.28 -0.06
N PHE A 14 7.57 8.17 0.06
CA PHE A 14 8.50 8.20 -1.06
C PHE A 14 8.66 6.85 -1.78
N LEU A 15 8.06 5.77 -1.28
CA LEU A 15 8.12 4.46 -1.92
C LEU A 15 7.15 4.36 -3.11
N ASN A 16 7.45 3.44 -4.03
CA ASN A 16 6.61 3.15 -5.20
C ASN A 16 5.69 1.94 -4.95
N THR A 17 4.93 1.99 -3.87
CA THR A 17 3.97 0.95 -3.48
C THR A 17 2.54 1.51 -3.48
N GLY A 18 1.55 0.62 -3.41
CA GLY A 18 0.14 1.02 -3.39
C GLY A 18 -0.21 1.87 -2.18
N TYR A 19 0.19 1.44 -0.99
CA TYR A 19 -0.06 2.17 0.26
C TYR A 19 0.67 3.52 0.29
N ALA A 20 1.95 3.53 -0.10
CA ALA A 20 2.74 4.77 -0.13
C ALA A 20 2.14 5.80 -1.09
N THR A 21 1.79 5.37 -2.30
CA THR A 21 1.20 6.27 -3.31
C THR A 21 -0.15 6.82 -2.84
N TYR A 22 -1.02 5.96 -2.33
CA TYR A 22 -2.33 6.37 -1.84
C TYR A 22 -2.22 7.35 -0.65
N THR A 23 -1.38 7.04 0.32
CA THR A 23 -1.16 7.89 1.51
C THR A 23 -0.52 9.22 1.13
N ARG A 24 0.44 9.22 0.20
CA ARG A 24 1.09 10.44 -0.31
C ARG A 24 0.08 11.40 -0.93
N GLU A 25 -0.85 10.91 -1.75
CA GLU A 25 -1.87 11.77 -2.37
C GLU A 25 -2.79 12.40 -1.32
N ILE A 26 -3.20 11.64 -0.30
CA ILE A 26 -4.01 12.16 0.81
C ILE A 26 -3.24 13.22 1.61
N LEU A 27 -1.99 12.93 1.98
CA LEU A 27 -1.16 13.85 2.76
C LEU A 27 -0.88 15.14 1.99
N ASN A 28 -0.56 15.06 0.69
CA ASN A 28 -0.39 16.23 -0.17
C ASN A 28 -1.64 17.11 -0.19
N TYR A 29 -2.81 16.50 -0.37
CA TYR A 29 -4.08 17.23 -0.35
C TYR A 29 -4.32 17.88 1.01
N LEU A 30 -4.19 17.16 2.11
CA LEU A 30 -4.41 17.71 3.44
C LEU A 30 -3.40 18.82 3.78
N HIS A 31 -2.14 18.64 3.38
CA HIS A 31 -1.08 19.66 3.56
C HIS A 31 -1.43 20.95 2.80
N SER A 32 -1.88 20.83 1.55
CA SER A 32 -2.25 22.00 0.73
C SER A 32 -3.39 22.83 1.32
N THR A 33 -4.24 22.22 2.17
CA THR A 33 -5.34 22.95 2.83
C THR A 33 -4.83 23.90 3.94
N GLY A 34 -3.64 23.68 4.46
CA GLY A 34 -3.06 24.42 5.57
C GLY A 34 -3.81 24.27 6.93
N LYS A 35 -4.83 23.41 7.01
CA LYS A 35 -5.71 23.28 8.17
C LYS A 35 -5.16 22.38 9.27
N TYR A 36 -4.25 21.47 8.94
CA TYR A 36 -3.78 20.40 9.81
C TYR A 36 -2.27 20.49 10.01
N GLU A 37 -1.80 19.96 11.13
CA GLU A 37 -0.42 19.59 11.38
C GLU A 37 -0.31 18.08 11.09
N LEU A 38 0.55 17.70 10.16
CA LEU A 38 0.61 16.35 9.65
C LEU A 38 1.91 15.67 10.03
N ALA A 39 1.84 14.36 10.25
CA ALA A 39 3.00 13.50 10.40
C ALA A 39 2.73 12.15 9.72
N GLU A 40 3.80 11.45 9.33
CA GLU A 40 3.76 10.06 8.92
C GLU A 40 4.63 9.17 9.80
N MET A 41 4.12 8.00 10.15
CA MET A 41 4.88 6.87 10.65
C MET A 41 5.09 5.91 9.48
N ALA A 42 6.32 5.90 8.98
CA ALA A 42 6.69 5.42 7.66
C ALA A 42 7.29 4.00 7.72
N ALA A 43 6.46 2.96 7.57
CA ALA A 43 6.97 1.60 7.44
C ALA A 43 7.90 1.48 6.21
N TYR A 44 8.94 0.67 6.33
CA TYR A 44 10.01 0.49 5.35
C TYR A 44 10.88 1.72 5.06
N GLY A 45 10.67 2.83 5.76
CA GLY A 45 11.53 3.99 5.71
C GLY A 45 12.49 4.03 6.90
N GLU A 46 13.76 4.35 6.67
CA GLU A 46 14.74 4.57 7.75
C GLU A 46 14.45 5.90 8.47
N ARG A 47 14.90 6.02 9.74
CA ARG A 47 14.67 7.21 10.57
C ARG A 47 15.16 8.50 9.91
N ASP A 48 16.34 8.49 9.30
CA ASP A 48 16.96 9.65 8.66
C ASP A 48 17.15 9.41 7.15
N ASP A 49 16.13 8.83 6.52
CA ASP A 49 16.15 8.57 5.07
C ASP A 49 16.29 9.89 4.30
N PRO A 50 17.31 10.04 3.45
CA PRO A 50 17.53 11.28 2.70
C PRO A 50 16.36 11.63 1.77
N ARG A 51 15.56 10.63 1.35
CA ARG A 51 14.35 10.85 0.54
C ARG A 51 13.26 11.60 1.32
N ALA A 52 13.28 11.53 2.65
CA ALA A 52 12.33 12.24 3.50
C ALA A 52 12.62 13.75 3.57
N ALA A 53 13.79 14.23 3.15
CA ALA A 53 14.16 15.67 3.21
C ALA A 53 13.21 16.58 2.42
N ASN A 54 12.50 16.05 1.43
CA ASN A 54 11.55 16.80 0.60
C ASN A 54 10.09 16.63 1.04
N ILE A 55 9.84 15.92 2.15
CA ILE A 55 8.49 15.71 2.68
C ILE A 55 8.09 16.93 3.51
N PRO A 56 6.95 17.61 3.20
CA PRO A 56 6.58 18.85 3.86
C PRO A 56 5.87 18.68 5.22
N TRP A 57 5.73 17.47 5.71
CA TRP A 57 5.18 17.12 7.03
C TRP A 57 6.23 16.41 7.88
N LYS A 58 5.92 16.17 9.17
CA LYS A 58 6.83 15.49 10.08
C LYS A 58 6.96 14.02 9.71
N TYR A 59 8.18 13.55 9.58
CA TYR A 59 8.51 12.19 9.18
C TYR A 59 9.07 11.39 10.37
N TYR A 60 8.57 10.16 10.54
CA TYR A 60 9.07 9.19 11.50
C TYR A 60 9.33 7.86 10.77
N GLY A 61 10.59 7.61 10.43
CA GLY A 61 10.99 6.33 9.85
C GLY A 61 10.90 5.20 10.88
N VAL A 62 10.31 4.09 10.47
CA VAL A 62 10.13 2.91 11.33
C VAL A 62 11.38 2.04 11.38
N VAL A 63 12.14 1.99 10.28
CA VAL A 63 13.37 1.18 10.20
C VAL A 63 14.50 1.90 10.95
N PRO A 64 15.17 1.24 11.91
CA PRO A 64 16.33 1.82 12.57
C PRO A 64 17.48 2.05 11.59
N ASN A 65 18.21 3.15 11.75
CA ASN A 65 19.36 3.47 10.90
C ASN A 65 20.43 2.39 10.99
N GLN A 66 20.80 1.79 9.86
CA GLN A 66 21.88 0.80 9.80
C GLN A 66 23.14 1.35 9.12
N GLN A 67 22.97 2.22 8.15
CA GLN A 67 24.05 2.76 7.32
C GLN A 67 24.33 4.23 7.58
N ASN A 68 23.32 5.01 7.95
CA ASN A 68 23.42 6.45 8.18
C ASN A 68 23.74 6.75 9.65
N GLU A 69 24.51 7.84 9.91
CA GLU A 69 24.76 8.31 11.27
C GLU A 69 23.64 9.28 11.74
N PRO A 70 23.23 9.22 13.03
CA PRO A 70 23.70 8.26 14.03
C PRO A 70 23.11 6.85 13.79
N LYS A 71 23.97 5.83 13.85
CA LYS A 71 23.54 4.43 13.73
C LYS A 71 22.62 4.06 14.89
N ALA A 72 21.68 3.16 14.58
CA ALA A 72 20.81 2.59 15.58
C ALA A 72 21.61 1.77 16.63
N SER A 73 21.19 1.88 17.87
CA SER A 73 21.72 1.04 18.95
C SER A 73 21.26 -0.43 18.75
N GLN A 74 21.99 -1.38 19.38
CA GLN A 74 21.58 -2.77 19.38
C GLN A 74 20.18 -2.95 19.97
N GLN A 75 19.84 -2.19 21.01
CA GLN A 75 18.53 -2.21 21.65
C GLN A 75 17.41 -1.80 20.68
N GLU A 76 17.63 -0.80 19.83
CA GLU A 76 16.64 -0.39 18.80
C GLU A 76 16.46 -1.48 17.74
N LEU A 77 17.56 -2.10 17.31
CA LEU A 77 17.51 -3.20 16.36
C LEU A 77 16.77 -4.42 16.93
N ASP A 78 17.03 -4.75 18.19
CA ASP A 78 16.34 -5.84 18.89
C ASP A 78 14.85 -5.54 19.05
N SER A 79 14.50 -4.31 19.38
CA SER A 79 13.10 -3.86 19.49
C SER A 79 12.37 -3.94 18.16
N TYR A 80 13.00 -3.49 17.07
CA TYR A 80 12.46 -3.56 15.71
C TYR A 80 12.24 -5.01 15.24
N ASN A 81 13.12 -5.92 15.64
CA ASN A 81 13.06 -7.34 15.24
C ASN A 81 12.29 -8.22 16.23
N ALA A 82 11.78 -7.68 17.33
CA ALA A 82 11.15 -8.45 18.40
C ALA A 82 9.87 -9.17 17.94
N THR A 83 9.06 -8.52 17.11
CA THR A 83 7.78 -9.05 16.59
C THR A 83 7.55 -8.62 15.15
N PRO A 84 6.71 -9.33 14.38
CA PRO A 84 6.33 -8.86 13.04
C PRO A 84 5.67 -7.48 13.07
N SER A 85 4.85 -7.15 14.05
CA SER A 85 4.19 -5.84 14.19
C SER A 85 5.18 -4.73 14.56
N ALA A 86 6.28 -5.05 15.23
CA ALA A 86 7.34 -4.09 15.49
C ALA A 86 7.92 -3.50 14.20
N GLN A 87 8.10 -4.33 13.16
CA GLN A 87 8.59 -3.88 11.84
C GLN A 87 7.62 -2.91 11.13
N PHE A 88 6.38 -2.84 11.59
CA PHE A 88 5.37 -1.91 11.10
C PHE A 88 5.15 -0.71 12.02
N GLY A 89 5.99 -0.55 13.05
CA GLY A 89 6.04 0.64 13.89
C GLY A 89 5.58 0.46 15.34
N GLU A 90 5.13 -0.72 15.78
CA GLU A 90 4.74 -0.95 17.17
C GLU A 90 5.83 -0.52 18.16
N TRP A 91 7.10 -0.84 17.87
CA TRP A 91 8.23 -0.55 18.74
C TRP A 91 8.50 0.95 18.99
N ILE A 92 8.07 1.83 18.07
CA ILE A 92 8.31 3.29 18.15
C ILE A 92 7.02 4.09 18.31
N PHE A 93 5.85 3.46 18.19
CA PHE A 93 4.56 4.14 18.15
C PHE A 93 4.29 5.01 19.39
N GLU A 94 4.60 4.49 20.58
CA GLU A 94 4.39 5.24 21.83
C GLU A 94 5.31 6.46 21.91
N HIS A 95 6.55 6.33 21.45
CA HIS A 95 7.47 7.48 21.36
C HIS A 95 6.94 8.55 20.41
N ILE A 96 6.41 8.14 19.26
CA ILE A 96 5.78 9.07 18.31
C ILE A 96 4.55 9.73 18.92
N CYS A 97 3.73 9.00 19.66
CA CYS A 97 2.58 9.56 20.38
C CYS A 97 2.99 10.62 21.41
N LEU A 98 4.10 10.41 22.12
CA LEU A 98 4.64 11.39 23.08
C LEU A 98 5.18 12.64 22.40
N ASP A 99 5.90 12.48 21.29
CA ASP A 99 6.56 13.58 20.60
C ASP A 99 5.57 14.40 19.75
N PHE A 100 4.72 13.74 18.98
CA PHE A 100 3.78 14.41 18.08
C PHE A 100 2.45 14.77 18.75
N MET A 101 2.00 14.01 19.74
CA MET A 101 0.72 14.16 20.44
C MET A 101 -0.46 14.23 19.43
N PRO A 102 -0.74 13.17 18.64
CA PRO A 102 -1.78 13.20 17.64
C PRO A 102 -3.17 13.38 18.23
N ASP A 103 -4.02 14.20 17.62
CA ASP A 103 -5.46 14.22 17.87
C ASP A 103 -6.16 13.06 17.14
N VAL A 104 -5.58 12.66 16.00
CA VAL A 104 -6.07 11.57 15.13
C VAL A 104 -4.91 10.71 14.67
N VAL A 105 -5.07 9.40 14.73
CA VAL A 105 -4.19 8.41 14.10
C VAL A 105 -4.98 7.78 12.96
N CYS A 106 -4.42 7.84 11.74
CA CYS A 106 -5.01 7.25 10.54
C CYS A 106 -4.16 6.07 10.08
N ASP A 107 -4.68 4.87 10.16
CA ASP A 107 -4.03 3.65 9.70
C ASP A 107 -4.55 3.24 8.31
N ILE A 108 -3.68 3.24 7.31
CA ILE A 108 -3.98 2.79 5.93
C ILE A 108 -3.07 1.60 5.65
N ARG A 109 -3.44 0.42 6.12
CA ARG A 109 -2.62 -0.79 6.14
C ARG A 109 -3.44 -2.06 6.30
N ASP A 110 -2.78 -3.22 6.16
CA ASP A 110 -3.35 -4.51 6.51
C ASP A 110 -3.50 -4.68 8.04
N PHE A 111 -4.36 -5.59 8.47
CA PHE A 111 -4.67 -5.84 9.87
C PHE A 111 -3.42 -6.03 10.75
N TRP A 112 -2.51 -6.89 10.33
CA TRP A 112 -1.29 -7.22 11.09
C TRP A 112 -0.28 -6.08 11.21
N MET A 113 -0.53 -5.00 10.51
CA MET A 113 0.30 -3.79 10.54
C MET A 113 -0.29 -2.70 11.44
N LEU A 114 -1.55 -2.82 11.89
CA LEU A 114 -2.27 -1.75 12.58
C LEU A 114 -2.82 -2.12 13.95
N ASP A 115 -2.99 -3.40 14.28
CA ASP A 115 -3.70 -3.86 15.47
C ASP A 115 -3.07 -3.40 16.81
N PHE A 116 -1.78 -3.09 16.83
CA PHE A 116 -1.08 -2.58 18.01
C PHE A 116 -1.61 -1.22 18.49
N ALA A 117 -2.14 -0.39 17.58
CA ALA A 117 -2.71 0.91 17.96
C ALA A 117 -3.89 0.79 18.93
N GLU A 118 -4.70 -0.29 18.82
CA GLU A 118 -5.78 -0.61 19.75
C GLU A 118 -5.25 -0.88 21.16
N ARG A 119 -4.12 -1.58 21.27
CA ARG A 119 -3.52 -2.02 22.52
C ARG A 119 -2.64 -0.96 23.20
N SER A 120 -2.31 0.11 22.49
CA SER A 120 -1.44 1.16 23.00
C SER A 120 -2.03 1.84 24.24
N PRO A 121 -1.23 2.13 25.28
CA PRO A 121 -1.66 2.93 26.41
C PRO A 121 -2.09 4.36 26.01
N PHE A 122 -1.67 4.82 24.82
CA PHE A 122 -2.07 6.12 24.28
C PHE A 122 -3.41 6.10 23.55
N ARG A 123 -4.03 4.91 23.36
CA ARG A 123 -5.32 4.77 22.66
C ARG A 123 -6.43 5.73 23.15
N PRO A 124 -6.56 6.06 24.43
CA PRO A 124 -7.58 7.01 24.92
C PRO A 124 -7.34 8.47 24.50
N TYR A 125 -6.14 8.82 24.07
CA TYR A 125 -5.75 10.21 23.80
C TYR A 125 -5.87 10.65 22.34
N PHE A 126 -6.20 9.73 21.43
CA PHE A 126 -6.41 10.04 20.01
C PHE A 126 -7.69 9.38 19.47
N LYS A 127 -8.23 9.95 18.41
CA LYS A 127 -9.23 9.30 17.58
C LYS A 127 -8.54 8.39 16.57
N TRP A 128 -9.00 7.16 16.47
CA TRP A 128 -8.40 6.18 15.57
C TRP A 128 -9.28 5.95 14.34
N ALA A 129 -8.80 6.37 13.19
CA ALA A 129 -9.41 6.13 11.90
C ALA A 129 -8.62 5.04 11.17
N ILE A 130 -9.30 4.04 10.64
CA ILE A 130 -8.67 2.92 9.95
C ILE A 130 -9.20 2.80 8.52
N MET A 131 -8.33 2.31 7.65
CA MET A 131 -8.69 1.91 6.29
C MET A 131 -8.00 0.57 5.97
N PRO A 132 -8.55 -0.54 6.51
CA PRO A 132 -7.97 -1.84 6.32
C PRO A 132 -8.20 -2.38 4.91
N THR A 133 -7.31 -3.22 4.43
CA THR A 133 -7.53 -3.99 3.21
C THR A 133 -8.52 -5.11 3.49
N VAL A 134 -9.61 -5.12 2.72
CA VAL A 134 -10.63 -6.18 2.75
C VAL A 134 -10.72 -6.76 1.35
N ASP A 135 -10.09 -7.92 1.14
CA ASP A 135 -9.93 -8.58 -0.14
C ASP A 135 -10.62 -9.96 -0.21
N ALA A 136 -11.20 -10.40 0.90
CA ALA A 136 -11.85 -11.71 1.01
C ALA A 136 -13.08 -11.68 1.93
N ARG A 137 -13.93 -12.68 1.80
CA ARG A 137 -15.08 -12.98 2.69
C ARG A 137 -15.05 -14.47 3.07
N PRO A 138 -15.21 -14.81 4.37
CA PRO A 138 -15.33 -13.90 5.52
C PRO A 138 -13.99 -13.34 5.97
N GLN A 139 -14.00 -12.18 6.64
CA GLN A 139 -12.86 -11.69 7.40
C GLN A 139 -12.72 -12.45 8.72
N ALA A 140 -11.50 -12.55 9.25
CA ALA A 140 -11.27 -13.18 10.55
C ALA A 140 -12.03 -12.44 11.67
N ARG A 141 -12.66 -13.18 12.60
CA ARG A 141 -13.47 -12.58 13.67
C ARG A 141 -12.69 -11.59 14.53
N GLN A 142 -11.43 -11.89 14.83
CA GLN A 142 -10.55 -11.00 15.58
C GLN A 142 -10.36 -9.67 14.86
N TRP A 143 -10.16 -9.70 13.54
CA TRP A 143 -9.98 -8.47 12.74
C TRP A 143 -11.21 -7.59 12.79
N VAL A 144 -12.39 -8.18 12.61
CA VAL A 144 -13.68 -7.46 12.69
C VAL A 144 -13.88 -6.86 14.07
N ALA A 145 -13.48 -7.56 15.15
CA ALA A 145 -13.56 -7.04 16.52
C ALA A 145 -12.65 -5.82 16.71
N THR A 146 -11.40 -5.88 16.27
CA THR A 146 -10.46 -4.75 16.30
C THR A 146 -10.98 -3.57 15.47
N TYR A 147 -11.52 -3.81 14.27
CA TYR A 147 -12.08 -2.73 13.45
C TYR A 147 -13.29 -2.06 14.12
N ALA A 148 -14.07 -2.81 14.91
CA ALA A 148 -15.21 -2.25 15.67
C ALA A 148 -14.77 -1.36 16.85
N SER A 149 -13.53 -1.47 17.34
CA SER A 149 -12.97 -0.60 18.37
C SER A 149 -12.46 0.75 17.83
N ALA A 150 -12.30 0.87 16.52
CA ALA A 150 -11.90 2.12 15.89
C ALA A 150 -13.00 3.20 16.00
N ASP A 151 -12.59 4.47 15.99
CA ASP A 151 -13.52 5.60 16.00
C ASP A 151 -14.12 5.87 14.60
N ALA A 152 -13.44 5.45 13.54
CA ALA A 152 -13.90 5.55 12.17
C ALA A 152 -13.27 4.45 11.30
N CYS A 153 -14.03 3.91 10.36
CA CYS A 153 -13.54 2.96 9.38
C CYS A 153 -13.94 3.39 7.97
N LEU A 154 -12.97 3.42 7.07
CA LEU A 154 -13.18 3.57 5.63
C LEU A 154 -12.74 2.29 4.92
N THR A 155 -13.15 2.12 3.68
CA THR A 155 -12.72 0.98 2.85
C THR A 155 -12.37 1.44 1.43
N TYR A 156 -11.65 0.59 0.68
CA TYR A 156 -11.32 0.87 -0.72
C TYR A 156 -12.52 0.68 -1.68
N SER A 157 -13.59 0.01 -1.22
CA SER A 157 -14.78 -0.24 -2.04
C SER A 157 -16.02 -0.40 -1.16
N ASP A 158 -17.20 -0.13 -1.73
CA ASP A 158 -18.48 -0.35 -1.05
C ASP A 158 -18.74 -1.83 -0.74
N TRP A 159 -18.24 -2.74 -1.59
CA TRP A 159 -18.28 -4.19 -1.32
C TRP A 159 -17.58 -4.54 -0.01
N ALA A 160 -16.36 -4.01 0.20
CA ALA A 160 -15.61 -4.20 1.44
C ALA A 160 -16.36 -3.65 2.66
N GLY A 161 -16.94 -2.46 2.52
CA GLY A 161 -17.78 -1.85 3.56
C GLY A 161 -18.99 -2.72 3.92
N GLY A 162 -19.69 -3.26 2.91
CA GLY A 162 -20.81 -4.19 3.11
C GLY A 162 -20.40 -5.43 3.90
N ILE A 163 -19.24 -6.06 3.56
CA ILE A 163 -18.73 -7.21 4.31
C ILE A 163 -18.49 -6.87 5.78
N LEU A 164 -17.81 -5.74 6.04
CA LEU A 164 -17.51 -5.34 7.41
C LEU A 164 -18.77 -5.01 8.23
N GLN A 165 -19.74 -4.36 7.61
CA GLN A 165 -21.04 -4.07 8.26
C GLN A 165 -21.82 -5.34 8.58
N ASP A 166 -21.95 -6.24 7.61
CA ASP A 166 -22.63 -7.53 7.80
C ASP A 166 -21.98 -8.35 8.92
N GLN A 167 -20.66 -8.53 8.85
CA GLN A 167 -19.95 -9.39 9.81
C GLN A 167 -19.87 -8.79 11.22
N SER A 168 -19.84 -7.47 11.35
CA SER A 168 -19.84 -6.81 12.65
C SER A 168 -21.23 -6.64 13.26
N GLY A 169 -22.30 -6.93 12.52
CA GLY A 169 -23.67 -6.60 12.92
C GLY A 169 -23.87 -5.11 13.11
N GLY A 170 -23.24 -4.29 12.25
CA GLY A 170 -23.31 -2.82 12.30
C GLY A 170 -22.50 -2.16 13.40
N LYS A 171 -21.60 -2.88 14.09
CA LYS A 171 -20.78 -2.31 15.19
C LYS A 171 -19.60 -1.47 14.69
N ILE A 172 -19.12 -1.70 13.47
CA ILE A 172 -18.06 -0.89 12.87
C ILE A 172 -18.62 0.48 12.51
N LYS A 173 -17.96 1.54 12.94
CA LYS A 173 -18.29 2.94 12.62
C LYS A 173 -17.85 3.27 11.18
N TYR A 174 -18.54 2.70 10.22
CA TYR A 174 -18.25 2.83 8.81
C TYR A 174 -18.63 4.20 8.26
N LEU A 175 -17.69 4.91 7.64
CA LEU A 175 -17.89 6.26 7.10
C LEU A 175 -18.07 6.27 5.57
N GLY A 176 -17.81 5.16 4.88
CA GLY A 176 -17.92 5.06 3.44
C GLY A 176 -16.65 4.51 2.79
N SER A 177 -16.68 4.43 1.46
CA SER A 177 -15.53 4.01 0.68
C SER A 177 -14.75 5.21 0.13
N ALA A 178 -13.43 5.02 0.03
CA ALA A 178 -12.51 5.97 -0.58
C ALA A 178 -11.58 5.20 -1.55
N PRO A 179 -12.06 4.90 -2.76
CA PRO A 179 -11.28 4.12 -3.72
C PRO A 179 -10.07 4.91 -4.20
N PRO A 180 -8.92 4.25 -4.45
CA PRO A 180 -7.79 4.90 -5.09
C PRO A 180 -8.16 5.33 -6.51
N SER A 181 -7.69 6.50 -6.91
CA SER A 181 -7.86 7.01 -8.28
C SER A 181 -6.59 6.80 -9.09
N ALA A 182 -6.73 6.74 -10.42
CA ALA A 182 -5.58 6.75 -11.30
C ALA A 182 -4.89 8.13 -11.25
N HIS A 183 -3.55 8.12 -11.22
CA HIS A 183 -2.77 9.35 -11.30
C HIS A 183 -3.07 10.09 -12.62
N PRO A 184 -3.16 11.44 -12.62
CA PRO A 184 -3.51 12.23 -13.81
C PRO A 184 -2.60 12.03 -15.04
N ALA A 185 -1.39 11.44 -14.84
CA ALA A 185 -0.51 11.06 -15.94
C ALA A 185 -1.06 9.92 -16.80
N TYR A 186 -1.94 9.07 -16.23
CA TYR A 186 -2.58 7.98 -16.98
C TYR A 186 -3.77 8.52 -17.76
N LYS A 187 -3.52 8.90 -19.00
CA LYS A 187 -4.53 9.42 -19.92
C LYS A 187 -4.66 8.51 -21.14
N PRO A 188 -5.86 8.39 -21.70
CA PRO A 188 -6.00 7.79 -23.03
C PRO A 188 -5.08 8.48 -24.03
N VAL A 189 -4.37 7.70 -24.84
CA VAL A 189 -3.58 8.24 -25.93
C VAL A 189 -4.44 8.38 -27.19
N GLU A 190 -4.33 9.51 -27.89
CA GLU A 190 -5.11 9.78 -29.10
C GLU A 190 -4.68 8.87 -30.25
N ASP A 191 -3.37 8.74 -30.47
CA ASP A 191 -2.78 7.90 -31.52
C ASP A 191 -2.05 6.69 -30.93
N LYS A 192 -2.80 5.61 -30.73
CA LYS A 192 -2.27 4.33 -30.24
C LYS A 192 -1.25 3.70 -31.20
N ARG A 193 -1.42 3.88 -32.53
CA ARG A 193 -0.51 3.33 -33.54
C ARG A 193 0.88 3.96 -33.40
N LYS A 194 0.96 5.29 -33.35
CA LYS A 194 2.19 6.03 -33.15
C LYS A 194 2.92 5.61 -31.85
N HIS A 195 2.16 5.46 -30.76
CA HIS A 195 2.77 5.03 -29.48
C HIS A 195 3.35 3.62 -29.55
N LYS A 196 2.66 2.67 -30.20
CA LYS A 196 3.19 1.33 -30.44
C LYS A 196 4.50 1.37 -31.25
N GLN A 197 4.54 2.18 -32.33
CA GLN A 197 5.76 2.37 -33.12
C GLN A 197 6.92 2.93 -32.29
N LEU A 198 6.65 3.91 -31.41
CA LEU A 198 7.66 4.45 -30.50
C LEU A 198 8.18 3.41 -29.50
N MET A 199 7.40 2.39 -29.19
CA MET A 199 7.79 1.23 -28.37
C MET A 199 8.51 0.14 -29.20
N GLY A 200 8.70 0.32 -30.49
CA GLY A 200 9.30 -0.70 -31.37
C GLY A 200 8.35 -1.84 -31.74
N LEU A 201 7.03 -1.66 -31.54
CA LEU A 201 6.02 -2.65 -31.85
C LEU A 201 5.32 -2.35 -33.17
N ASP A 202 4.75 -3.40 -33.76
CA ASP A 202 3.84 -3.24 -34.91
C ASP A 202 2.67 -2.33 -34.49
N PRO A 203 2.36 -1.26 -35.26
CA PRO A 203 1.26 -0.35 -34.94
C PRO A 203 -0.12 -1.04 -34.89
N ASP A 204 -0.29 -2.16 -35.61
CA ASP A 204 -1.54 -2.89 -35.71
C ASP A 204 -1.63 -4.05 -34.70
N CYS A 205 -0.57 -4.34 -33.95
CA CYS A 205 -0.59 -5.39 -32.95
C CYS A 205 -1.66 -5.17 -31.88
N LYS A 206 -2.16 -6.24 -31.29
CA LYS A 206 -2.95 -6.21 -30.06
C LYS A 206 -2.03 -6.36 -28.85
N ILE A 207 -2.24 -5.55 -27.84
CA ILE A 207 -1.50 -5.64 -26.57
C ILE A 207 -2.49 -6.02 -25.48
N ILE A 208 -2.24 -7.17 -24.85
CA ILE A 208 -2.92 -7.59 -23.62
C ILE A 208 -1.98 -7.26 -22.48
N GLY A 209 -2.40 -6.36 -21.58
CA GLY A 209 -1.54 -5.86 -20.50
C GLY A 209 -1.93 -6.41 -19.14
N THR A 210 -0.94 -6.71 -18.33
CA THR A 210 -1.10 -6.95 -16.89
C THR A 210 -0.12 -6.10 -16.10
N VAL A 211 -0.58 -5.55 -14.98
CA VAL A 211 0.23 -4.75 -14.05
C VAL A 211 0.12 -5.38 -12.68
N MET A 212 1.11 -6.17 -12.30
CA MET A 212 1.15 -6.82 -11.00
C MET A 212 2.59 -7.21 -10.65
N ARG A 213 2.92 -7.16 -9.35
CA ARG A 213 4.21 -7.60 -8.86
C ARG A 213 4.39 -9.11 -9.08
N ASN A 214 5.61 -9.55 -9.38
CA ASN A 214 5.94 -10.97 -9.49
C ASN A 214 5.96 -11.62 -8.09
N GLN A 215 4.81 -12.16 -7.70
CA GLN A 215 4.59 -12.90 -6.46
C GLN A 215 3.82 -14.18 -6.77
N ARG A 216 4.05 -15.25 -6.00
CA ARG A 216 3.43 -16.56 -6.23
C ARG A 216 1.90 -16.51 -6.34
N ARG A 217 1.24 -15.73 -5.49
CA ARG A 217 -0.23 -15.53 -5.49
C ARG A 217 -0.78 -14.82 -6.74
N LYS A 218 0.09 -14.27 -7.60
CA LYS A 218 -0.32 -13.57 -8.84
C LYS A 218 -0.42 -14.50 -10.05
N LEU A 219 -0.09 -15.79 -9.87
CA LEU A 219 -0.39 -16.88 -10.80
C LEU A 219 0.08 -16.60 -12.24
N TYR A 220 1.33 -16.17 -12.41
CA TYR A 220 1.91 -15.98 -13.74
C TYR A 220 1.90 -17.24 -14.63
N PRO A 221 2.10 -18.48 -14.10
CA PRO A 221 1.97 -19.69 -14.91
C PRO A 221 0.59 -19.82 -15.55
N ASP A 222 -0.48 -19.58 -14.78
CA ASP A 222 -1.86 -19.64 -15.31
C ASP A 222 -2.11 -18.57 -16.38
N LEU A 223 -1.57 -17.37 -16.19
CA LEU A 223 -1.65 -16.29 -17.18
C LEU A 223 -0.95 -16.69 -18.49
N PHE A 224 0.25 -17.27 -18.40
CA PHE A 224 1.04 -17.66 -19.58
C PHE A 224 0.38 -18.83 -20.30
N GLU A 225 -0.11 -19.83 -19.58
CA GLU A 225 -0.89 -20.92 -20.14
C GLU A 225 -2.15 -20.42 -20.87
N ALA A 226 -2.87 -19.50 -20.25
CA ALA A 226 -4.06 -18.89 -20.85
C ALA A 226 -3.74 -18.10 -22.12
N PHE A 227 -2.66 -17.29 -22.07
CA PHE A 227 -2.21 -16.52 -23.23
C PHE A 227 -1.75 -17.46 -24.37
N LYS A 228 -1.00 -18.51 -24.06
CA LYS A 228 -0.59 -19.52 -25.06
C LYS A 228 -1.81 -20.16 -25.72
N LYS A 229 -2.79 -20.63 -24.93
CA LYS A 229 -4.04 -21.20 -25.45
C LYS A 229 -4.82 -20.20 -26.32
N PHE A 230 -4.81 -18.93 -25.95
CA PHE A 230 -5.44 -17.87 -26.73
C PHE A 230 -4.74 -17.69 -28.08
N ILE A 231 -3.40 -17.55 -28.09
CA ILE A 231 -2.62 -17.38 -29.31
C ILE A 231 -2.76 -18.59 -30.24
N ASP A 232 -2.73 -19.81 -29.70
CA ASP A 232 -2.83 -21.02 -30.51
C ASP A 232 -4.18 -21.10 -31.26
N LYS A 233 -5.25 -20.63 -30.62
CA LYS A 233 -6.61 -20.61 -31.19
C LYS A 233 -6.92 -19.38 -32.03
N SER A 234 -6.19 -18.30 -31.85
CA SER A 234 -6.43 -17.03 -32.56
C SER A 234 -6.00 -17.16 -34.03
N GLU A 235 -6.80 -16.65 -34.94
CA GLU A 235 -6.41 -16.45 -36.35
C GLU A 235 -5.38 -15.32 -36.46
N ASP A 236 -5.55 -14.27 -35.69
CA ASP A 236 -4.62 -13.13 -35.60
C ASP A 236 -3.53 -13.45 -34.56
N LYS A 237 -2.30 -13.65 -35.05
CA LYS A 237 -1.12 -13.90 -34.22
C LYS A 237 -0.36 -12.62 -33.81
N ASN A 238 -0.78 -11.44 -34.33
CA ASN A 238 -0.13 -10.18 -34.03
C ASN A 238 -0.58 -9.65 -32.65
N CYS A 239 -0.34 -10.43 -31.60
CA CYS A 239 -0.72 -10.15 -30.24
C CYS A 239 0.47 -10.29 -29.29
N TYR A 240 0.63 -9.34 -28.39
CA TYR A 240 1.65 -9.34 -27.34
C TYR A 240 1.02 -9.38 -25.97
N LEU A 241 1.67 -10.12 -25.05
CA LEU A 241 1.38 -10.07 -23.62
C LEU A 241 2.39 -9.12 -22.97
N TYR A 242 1.93 -7.94 -22.56
CA TYR A 242 2.75 -6.98 -21.83
C TYR A 242 2.63 -7.22 -20.32
N CYS A 243 3.71 -7.65 -19.70
CA CYS A 243 3.79 -7.87 -18.25
C CYS A 243 4.55 -6.71 -17.58
N HIS A 244 3.84 -5.76 -17.00
CA HIS A 244 4.45 -4.73 -16.18
C HIS A 244 4.70 -5.31 -14.77
N THR A 245 5.92 -5.78 -14.56
CA THR A 245 6.32 -6.48 -13.33
C THR A 245 7.79 -6.28 -13.03
N SER A 246 8.20 -6.62 -11.80
CA SER A 246 9.62 -6.70 -11.41
C SER A 246 10.18 -8.10 -11.65
N TYR A 247 11.43 -8.15 -12.10
CA TYR A 247 12.23 -9.37 -12.18
C TYR A 247 13.72 -9.01 -12.02
N PRO A 248 14.48 -9.74 -11.16
CA PRO A 248 14.01 -10.79 -10.23
C PRO A 248 13.12 -10.25 -9.09
N ASP A 249 12.26 -11.09 -8.53
CA ASP A 249 11.41 -10.82 -7.37
C ASP A 249 11.14 -12.14 -6.60
N LEU A 250 10.29 -12.11 -5.56
CA LEU A 250 9.97 -13.27 -4.71
C LEU A 250 9.05 -14.32 -5.36
N GLY A 251 8.69 -14.15 -6.63
CA GLY A 251 7.74 -15.00 -7.33
C GLY A 251 8.37 -16.10 -8.17
N TRP A 252 8.22 -15.93 -9.47
CA TRP A 252 8.59 -16.90 -10.50
C TRP A 252 9.83 -16.46 -11.25
N ASP A 253 10.60 -17.42 -11.77
CA ASP A 253 11.60 -17.15 -12.80
C ASP A 253 10.87 -16.88 -14.12
N MET A 254 10.79 -15.60 -14.51
CA MET A 254 10.01 -15.19 -15.67
C MET A 254 10.56 -15.72 -16.99
N PRO A 255 11.89 -15.68 -17.26
CA PRO A 255 12.50 -16.31 -18.44
C PRO A 255 12.23 -17.82 -18.52
N GLU A 256 12.34 -18.55 -17.38
CA GLU A 256 12.06 -19.99 -17.35
C GLU A 256 10.61 -20.27 -17.73
N LEU A 257 9.66 -19.56 -17.11
CA LEU A 257 8.24 -19.69 -17.44
C LEU A 257 7.90 -19.38 -18.90
N LEU A 258 8.52 -18.34 -19.48
CA LEU A 258 8.31 -18.01 -20.89
C LEU A 258 8.75 -19.16 -21.80
N ASN A 259 9.90 -19.77 -21.47
CA ASN A 259 10.41 -20.94 -22.21
C ASN A 259 9.51 -22.17 -22.05
N GLU A 260 9.07 -22.48 -20.82
CA GLU A 260 8.18 -23.61 -20.53
C GLU A 260 6.86 -23.52 -21.29
N HIS A 261 6.30 -22.33 -21.43
CA HIS A 261 5.05 -22.09 -22.15
C HIS A 261 5.25 -21.81 -23.66
N GLY A 262 6.49 -21.69 -24.13
CA GLY A 262 6.79 -21.43 -25.54
C GLY A 262 6.20 -20.11 -26.06
N ILE A 263 6.27 -19.04 -25.26
CA ILE A 263 5.77 -17.69 -25.55
C ILE A 263 6.87 -16.61 -25.42
N GLY A 264 8.11 -17.02 -25.29
CA GLY A 264 9.30 -16.15 -25.21
C GLY A 264 9.84 -15.73 -26.56
#